data_81b632c7497c017c83cf0e2eba35edcc
#
_entry.id   81b632c7497c017c83cf0e2eba35edcc
#
_cell.length_a   1.000
_cell.length_b   1.000
_cell.length_c   1.000
_cell.angle_alpha   90.00
_cell.angle_beta   90.00
_cell.angle_gamma   90.00
#
_symmetry.space_group_name_H-M   'P 1'
#
loop_
_entity.id
_entity.type
_entity.pdbx_description
1 polymer ?
#
loop_
_entity_poly.entity_id
_entity_poly.type
_entity_poly.pdbx_seq_one_letter_code
_entity_poly.pdbx_strand_id
1 'polypeptide(L)'
;EVNVGTIETTMSDDSAYDYSNLTFVCSSAGMLYALDSAGDIRWYFTDGGILGVHQLKNGHLMMPTSFLLKSMYYKAGLQEIDLSGKIYHQYMIPGGMHHDFQELPDGNLLVAGDSPDLSTVEDYVVEIDRESGEVVWEFNAADAIDKEDGQSASIATDGSDEIDWFHNNSLWYDEKNDLVLLSARHKDAIIAIHKSDKSLAWILGDPANWNGVDKKYFFTPTGDDFEWQYAQHQITMLDNGDIMMFDNGTAKVKLSDNDNRVSGDDIYSRAVVYHINTDDMTIEQVFEYGKERGPEWYSDWISGVISLDGTKDQLWITAGANLYDEENNRYDHYPTDMMKQGLIKRTHIDQVSNGTLAYEILISGDTYASLTYRSLRLPLYTEGATLDVNAKGELLGTLGETATADYTAPLDDAAALPDGWEFTLDDAKFSLKGAYTTDKASDALEDAYVILVSGDETKAYALTQYGTAGDDATKVTVSGWVSPVGLEGKTWDIYLSVDGQVYESGHSIAL
;
A
#
# COMPACT_ATOMS: atom_id res chain seq x y z
N GLU A 1 6.25 21.90 2.29
CA GLU A 1 6.13 21.56 3.72
C GLU A 1 4.87 20.71 3.89
N VAL A 2 5.01 19.47 4.39
CA VAL A 2 3.87 18.58 4.64
C VAL A 2 3.53 18.66 6.12
N ASN A 3 2.28 19.01 6.42
CA ASN A 3 1.78 19.06 7.79
C ASN A 3 1.04 17.75 8.11
N VAL A 4 1.62 16.90 8.95
CA VAL A 4 1.00 15.64 9.41
C VAL A 4 0.08 15.86 10.63
N GLY A 5 -0.02 17.07 11.14
CA GLY A 5 -0.77 17.39 12.37
C GLY A 5 0.12 17.34 13.61
N THR A 6 -0.53 17.31 14.77
CA THR A 6 0.13 17.10 16.06
C THR A 6 0.30 15.61 16.30
N ILE A 7 1.42 15.24 16.92
CA ILE A 7 1.73 13.86 17.33
C ILE A 7 1.89 13.88 18.85
N GLU A 8 1.07 13.11 19.55
CA GLU A 8 1.12 12.94 20.99
C GLU A 8 1.37 11.46 21.31
N THR A 9 2.18 11.18 22.32
CA THR A 9 2.49 9.82 22.75
C THR A 9 2.14 9.61 24.20
N THR A 10 1.64 8.42 24.54
CA THR A 10 1.35 8.00 25.91
C THR A 10 1.96 6.63 26.16
N MET A 11 2.84 6.53 27.15
CA MET A 11 3.46 5.27 27.57
C MET A 11 2.82 4.81 28.88
N SER A 12 2.18 3.65 28.86
CA SER A 12 1.52 3.04 30.02
C SER A 12 2.36 1.89 30.60
N ASP A 13 3.09 1.17 29.74
CA ASP A 13 4.00 0.09 30.11
C ASP A 13 5.29 0.16 29.31
N ASP A 14 6.30 0.81 29.88
CA ASP A 14 7.63 0.96 29.29
C ASP A 14 8.36 -0.38 29.06
N SER A 15 8.05 -1.40 29.85
CA SER A 15 8.69 -2.71 29.73
C SER A 15 8.22 -3.51 28.52
N ALA A 16 7.07 -3.17 27.93
CA ALA A 16 6.54 -3.79 26.75
C ALA A 16 7.06 -3.16 25.45
N TYR A 17 7.68 -1.97 25.51
CA TYR A 17 8.09 -1.22 24.33
C TYR A 17 9.50 -1.57 23.87
N ASP A 18 9.65 -1.93 22.61
CA ASP A 18 10.96 -2.19 21.99
C ASP A 18 11.54 -0.90 21.40
N TYR A 19 12.51 -0.32 22.06
CA TYR A 19 13.21 0.91 21.65
C TYR A 19 14.16 0.71 20.45
N SER A 20 14.42 -0.52 20.02
CA SER A 20 15.27 -0.78 18.84
C SER A 20 14.55 -0.52 17.52
N ASN A 21 13.20 -0.41 17.56
CA ASN A 21 12.35 -0.18 16.41
C ASN A 21 11.79 1.24 16.37
N LEU A 22 11.58 1.76 15.16
CA LEU A 22 10.80 2.96 14.92
C LEU A 22 9.37 2.59 14.46
N THR A 23 8.46 3.53 14.62
CA THR A 23 7.11 3.44 14.07
C THR A 23 7.07 4.05 12.68
N PHE A 24 6.95 3.22 11.64
CA PHE A 24 6.75 3.67 10.28
C PHE A 24 5.26 3.90 10.03
N VAL A 25 4.92 5.11 9.59
CA VAL A 25 3.54 5.58 9.39
C VAL A 25 3.32 5.82 7.90
N CYS A 26 2.41 5.05 7.30
CA CYS A 26 1.98 5.20 5.92
C CYS A 26 0.83 6.22 5.86
N SER A 27 1.18 7.49 5.71
CA SER A 27 0.19 8.57 5.65
C SER A 27 -0.65 8.47 4.37
N SER A 28 -1.93 8.71 4.50
CA SER A 28 -2.86 8.75 3.36
C SER A 28 -2.57 9.87 2.36
N ALA A 29 -1.70 10.83 2.71
CA ALA A 29 -1.22 11.85 1.79
C ALA A 29 -0.05 11.40 0.88
N GLY A 30 0.32 10.12 0.93
CA GLY A 30 1.41 9.58 0.09
C GLY A 30 2.81 9.84 0.64
N MET A 31 2.93 9.96 1.95
CA MET A 31 4.21 10.13 2.65
C MET A 31 4.42 8.99 3.64
N LEU A 32 5.63 8.44 3.64
CA LEU A 32 6.10 7.50 4.65
C LEU A 32 7.02 8.24 5.63
N TYR A 33 6.76 8.15 6.92
CA TYR A 33 7.66 8.70 7.92
C TYR A 33 7.82 7.77 9.13
N ALA A 34 8.92 7.91 9.85
CA ALA A 34 9.23 7.07 11.00
C ALA A 34 9.39 7.90 12.27
N LEU A 35 8.71 7.46 13.33
CA LEU A 35 8.67 8.09 14.64
C LEU A 35 9.46 7.28 15.66
N ASP A 36 10.11 7.97 16.59
CA ASP A 36 10.59 7.37 17.82
C ASP A 36 9.50 7.28 18.91
N SER A 37 9.88 6.81 20.10
CA SER A 37 8.96 6.64 21.23
C SER A 37 8.41 7.95 21.80
N ALA A 38 9.03 9.07 21.51
CA ALA A 38 8.56 10.39 21.91
C ALA A 38 7.65 11.05 20.86
N GLY A 39 7.46 10.42 19.70
CA GLY A 39 6.70 10.96 18.56
C GLY A 39 7.51 11.90 17.69
N ASP A 40 8.84 11.96 17.87
CA ASP A 40 9.69 12.77 17.02
C ASP A 40 9.95 12.07 15.68
N ILE A 41 9.80 12.82 14.56
CA ILE A 41 10.10 12.30 13.23
C ILE A 41 11.61 12.13 13.07
N ARG A 42 12.05 10.90 12.82
CA ARG A 42 13.46 10.51 12.68
C ARG A 42 13.85 10.27 11.23
N TRP A 43 12.89 9.96 10.39
CA TRP A 43 13.07 9.72 8.97
C TRP A 43 11.78 9.98 8.22
N TYR A 44 11.86 10.38 6.96
CA TYR A 44 10.68 10.50 6.09
C TYR A 44 11.05 10.30 4.62
N PHE A 45 10.08 9.87 3.84
CA PHE A 45 10.14 9.68 2.40
C PHE A 45 8.83 10.15 1.76
N THR A 46 8.94 10.95 0.69
CA THR A 46 7.78 11.65 0.10
C THR A 46 7.39 11.13 -1.28
N ASP A 47 8.04 10.07 -1.77
CA ASP A 47 7.83 9.52 -3.10
C ASP A 47 7.27 8.08 -3.02
N GLY A 48 6.10 7.90 -2.41
CA GLY A 48 5.43 6.62 -2.26
C GLY A 48 4.98 6.31 -0.84
N GLY A 49 4.57 5.07 -0.60
CA GLY A 49 4.24 4.55 0.73
C GLY A 49 2.81 4.82 1.22
N ILE A 50 1.88 5.21 0.35
CA ILE A 50 0.49 5.50 0.77
C ILE A 50 -0.27 4.29 1.29
N LEU A 51 -0.11 3.11 0.65
CA LEU A 51 -0.90 1.90 0.94
C LEU A 51 -0.21 0.93 1.88
N GLY A 52 1.07 1.09 2.10
CA GLY A 52 1.85 0.23 2.98
C GLY A 52 3.32 0.21 2.61
N VAL A 53 4.10 -0.35 3.52
CA VAL A 53 5.52 -0.63 3.33
C VAL A 53 5.82 -1.99 3.93
N HIS A 54 6.68 -2.75 3.29
CA HIS A 54 7.19 -4.01 3.83
C HIS A 54 8.71 -3.97 3.85
N GLN A 55 9.31 -4.47 4.92
CA GLN A 55 10.74 -4.71 4.94
C GLN A 55 11.03 -6.06 4.27
N LEU A 56 11.86 -6.04 3.24
CA LEU A 56 12.29 -7.22 2.53
C LEU A 56 13.35 -7.99 3.33
N LYS A 57 13.57 -9.27 2.97
CA LYS A 57 14.60 -10.11 3.61
C LYS A 57 16.02 -9.54 3.51
N ASN A 58 16.30 -8.70 2.50
CA ASN A 58 17.57 -8.00 2.34
C ASN A 58 17.67 -6.69 3.16
N GLY A 59 16.60 -6.32 3.87
CA GLY A 59 16.51 -5.13 4.71
C GLY A 59 16.09 -3.85 3.99
N HIS A 60 15.91 -3.89 2.67
CA HIS A 60 15.33 -2.79 1.93
C HIS A 60 13.84 -2.64 2.25
N LEU A 61 13.26 -1.51 1.89
CA LEU A 61 11.83 -1.27 1.97
C LEU A 61 11.21 -1.44 0.59
N MET A 62 10.14 -2.22 0.52
CA MET A 62 9.28 -2.30 -0.65
C MET A 62 8.02 -1.48 -0.37
N MET A 63 7.59 -0.66 -1.33
CA MET A 63 6.41 0.18 -1.20
C MET A 63 5.81 0.48 -2.58
N PRO A 64 4.54 0.90 -2.66
CA PRO A 64 3.95 1.42 -3.89
C PRO A 64 4.71 2.65 -4.38
N THR A 65 4.81 2.81 -5.71
CA THR A 65 5.32 4.03 -6.33
C THR A 65 4.40 5.22 -6.05
N SER A 66 4.88 6.46 -6.20
CA SER A 66 4.03 7.66 -6.09
C SER A 66 3.06 7.82 -7.26
N PHE A 67 3.25 7.09 -8.34
CA PHE A 67 2.54 7.28 -9.60
C PHE A 67 1.19 6.61 -9.61
N LEU A 68 0.16 7.39 -9.93
CA LEU A 68 -1.19 6.91 -10.15
C LEU A 68 -1.32 6.39 -11.57
N LEU A 69 -1.77 5.15 -11.73
CA LEU A 69 -2.12 4.60 -13.03
C LEU A 69 -3.52 5.06 -13.44
N LYS A 70 -4.46 5.02 -12.50
CA LYS A 70 -5.83 5.54 -12.67
C LYS A 70 -6.34 6.14 -11.36
N SER A 71 -7.54 6.71 -11.37
CA SER A 71 -8.08 7.55 -10.30
C SER A 71 -7.96 6.96 -8.89
N MET A 72 -8.01 7.82 -7.92
CA MET A 72 -7.91 7.61 -6.48
C MET A 72 -6.54 7.12 -6.02
N TYR A 73 -6.28 5.81 -5.93
CA TYR A 73 -5.09 5.27 -5.28
C TYR A 73 -4.42 4.11 -6.04
N TYR A 74 -4.85 3.79 -7.25
CA TYR A 74 -4.23 2.73 -8.06
C TYR A 74 -2.84 3.16 -8.52
N LYS A 75 -1.82 2.47 -8.01
CA LYS A 75 -0.43 2.78 -8.30
C LYS A 75 0.08 1.98 -9.49
N ALA A 76 1.00 2.57 -10.24
CA ALA A 76 1.59 1.90 -11.39
C ALA A 76 2.37 0.64 -11.00
N GLY A 77 2.92 0.59 -9.79
CA GLY A 77 3.67 -0.57 -9.34
C GLY A 77 4.31 -0.38 -7.97
N LEU A 78 5.31 -1.21 -7.73
CA LEU A 78 6.09 -1.24 -6.49
C LEU A 78 7.52 -0.74 -6.74
N GLN A 79 8.16 -0.20 -5.70
CA GLN A 79 9.56 0.17 -5.72
C GLN A 79 10.29 -0.34 -4.48
N GLU A 80 11.53 -0.81 -4.70
CA GLU A 80 12.46 -1.23 -3.66
C GLU A 80 13.45 -0.11 -3.40
N ILE A 81 13.49 0.37 -2.16
CA ILE A 81 14.38 1.44 -1.72
C ILE A 81 15.17 1.04 -0.47
N ASP A 82 16.29 1.72 -0.22
CA ASP A 82 16.93 1.75 1.08
C ASP A 82 16.52 2.99 1.89
N LEU A 83 17.00 3.10 3.12
CA LEU A 83 16.72 4.26 3.99
C LEU A 83 17.35 5.58 3.51
N SER A 84 18.27 5.55 2.54
CA SER A 84 18.79 6.75 1.89
C SER A 84 17.87 7.27 0.79
N GLY A 85 16.81 6.51 0.45
CA GLY A 85 15.90 6.80 -0.65
C GLY A 85 16.40 6.36 -2.01
N LYS A 86 17.51 5.59 -2.07
CA LYS A 86 18.00 5.03 -3.32
C LYS A 86 17.04 3.96 -3.80
N ILE A 87 16.54 4.10 -5.02
CA ILE A 87 15.69 3.11 -5.69
C ILE A 87 16.60 2.06 -6.33
N TYR A 88 16.37 0.78 -6.01
CA TYR A 88 17.09 -0.37 -6.55
C TYR A 88 16.34 -1.02 -7.69
N HIS A 89 15.03 -1.19 -7.53
CA HIS A 89 14.17 -1.80 -8.52
C HIS A 89 12.79 -1.15 -8.50
N GLN A 90 12.13 -1.19 -9.64
CA GLN A 90 10.73 -0.84 -9.80
C GLN A 90 10.04 -1.94 -10.60
N TYR A 91 8.86 -2.32 -10.14
CA TYR A 91 8.07 -3.39 -10.71
C TYR A 91 6.75 -2.81 -11.18
N MET A 92 6.52 -2.81 -12.48
CA MET A 92 5.24 -2.41 -13.06
C MET A 92 4.22 -3.55 -12.87
N ILE A 93 3.05 -3.20 -12.40
CA ILE A 93 1.97 -4.16 -12.18
C ILE A 93 0.92 -3.99 -13.28
N PRO A 94 0.60 -5.03 -14.05
CA PRO A 94 -0.44 -4.98 -15.06
C PRO A 94 -1.77 -4.49 -14.49
N GLY A 95 -2.40 -3.50 -15.13
CA GLY A 95 -3.61 -2.86 -14.63
C GLY A 95 -3.42 -1.96 -13.40
N GLY A 96 -2.22 -1.93 -12.84
CA GLY A 96 -1.89 -1.22 -11.60
C GLY A 96 -2.05 -2.09 -10.34
N MET A 97 -1.56 -1.56 -9.23
CA MET A 97 -1.70 -2.20 -7.92
C MET A 97 -2.50 -1.30 -6.96
N HIS A 98 -3.12 -1.95 -5.99
CA HIS A 98 -3.85 -1.29 -4.91
C HIS A 98 -3.59 -2.01 -3.58
N HIS A 99 -3.89 -1.36 -2.49
CA HIS A 99 -3.99 -1.84 -1.11
C HIS A 99 -2.82 -2.65 -0.57
N ASP A 100 -2.44 -3.83 -1.14
CA ASP A 100 -1.54 -4.75 -0.47
C ASP A 100 -0.64 -5.57 -1.40
N PHE A 101 0.48 -6.02 -0.86
CA PHE A 101 1.42 -6.92 -1.51
C PHE A 101 2.23 -7.69 -0.45
N GLN A 102 2.83 -8.79 -0.82
CA GLN A 102 3.66 -9.61 0.06
C GLN A 102 4.87 -10.18 -0.68
N GLU A 103 6.06 -10.19 -0.04
CA GLU A 103 7.19 -10.97 -0.51
C GLU A 103 6.97 -12.44 -0.17
N LEU A 104 7.00 -13.29 -1.20
CA LEU A 104 6.84 -14.74 -1.07
C LEU A 104 8.15 -15.41 -0.58
N PRO A 105 8.08 -16.68 -0.11
CA PRO A 105 9.26 -17.40 0.35
C PRO A 105 10.38 -17.53 -0.68
N ASP A 106 10.04 -17.64 -1.95
CA ASP A 106 10.97 -17.70 -3.09
C ASP A 106 11.53 -16.34 -3.51
N GLY A 107 11.00 -15.25 -2.94
CA GLY A 107 11.40 -13.88 -3.23
C GLY A 107 10.53 -13.17 -4.25
N ASN A 108 9.56 -13.84 -4.88
CA ASN A 108 8.57 -13.22 -5.75
C ASN A 108 7.64 -12.29 -4.97
N LEU A 109 6.87 -11.48 -5.67
CA LEU A 109 5.90 -10.56 -5.07
C LEU A 109 4.48 -10.99 -5.42
N LEU A 110 3.66 -11.25 -4.40
CA LEU A 110 2.22 -11.41 -4.55
C LEU A 110 1.57 -10.04 -4.36
N VAL A 111 0.77 -9.59 -5.31
CA VAL A 111 0.29 -8.20 -5.37
C VAL A 111 -1.22 -8.16 -5.65
N ALA A 112 -1.94 -7.38 -4.87
CA ALA A 112 -3.31 -7.01 -5.18
C ALA A 112 -3.29 -6.01 -6.35
N GLY A 113 -3.84 -6.41 -7.47
CA GLY A 113 -3.83 -5.67 -8.73
C GLY A 113 -5.20 -5.59 -9.39
N ASP A 114 -5.24 -4.89 -10.50
CA ASP A 114 -6.41 -4.82 -11.37
C ASP A 114 -6.13 -5.52 -12.69
N SER A 115 -7.14 -6.15 -13.24
CA SER A 115 -7.04 -6.67 -14.60
C SER A 115 -7.30 -5.57 -15.62
N PRO A 116 -6.38 -5.35 -16.58
CA PRO A 116 -6.58 -4.34 -17.62
C PRO A 116 -7.73 -4.65 -18.57
N ASP A 117 -8.19 -5.88 -18.59
CA ASP A 117 -9.20 -6.39 -19.54
C ASP A 117 -10.63 -6.45 -18.96
N LEU A 118 -10.82 -6.11 -17.69
CA LEU A 118 -12.09 -6.23 -16.98
C LEU A 118 -12.71 -4.88 -16.65
N SER A 119 -14.04 -4.85 -16.59
CA SER A 119 -14.83 -3.71 -16.11
C SER A 119 -15.04 -3.71 -14.59
N THR A 120 -14.36 -4.61 -13.90
CA THR A 120 -14.34 -4.72 -12.42
C THR A 120 -12.98 -4.36 -11.90
N VAL A 121 -12.93 -3.89 -10.65
CA VAL A 121 -11.71 -3.48 -9.97
C VAL A 121 -11.54 -4.22 -8.65
N GLU A 122 -10.31 -4.29 -8.18
CA GLU A 122 -9.94 -4.80 -6.85
C GLU A 122 -10.34 -6.27 -6.60
N ASP A 123 -10.41 -7.04 -7.66
CA ASP A 123 -10.76 -8.47 -7.63
C ASP A 123 -9.70 -9.38 -8.27
N TYR A 124 -8.52 -8.82 -8.57
CA TYR A 124 -7.44 -9.50 -9.27
C TYR A 124 -6.16 -9.55 -8.42
N VAL A 125 -5.42 -10.63 -8.53
CA VAL A 125 -4.14 -10.82 -7.83
C VAL A 125 -3.12 -11.39 -8.79
N VAL A 126 -1.90 -10.86 -8.73
CA VAL A 126 -0.77 -11.35 -9.56
C VAL A 126 0.42 -11.72 -8.70
N GLU A 127 1.21 -12.67 -9.18
CA GLU A 127 2.56 -12.92 -8.70
C GLU A 127 3.56 -12.44 -9.73
N ILE A 128 4.47 -11.60 -9.30
CA ILE A 128 5.55 -11.05 -10.12
C ILE A 128 6.85 -11.78 -9.76
N ASP A 129 7.50 -12.37 -10.75
CA ASP A 129 8.88 -12.84 -10.62
C ASP A 129 9.82 -11.63 -10.54
N ARG A 130 10.56 -11.52 -9.43
CA ARG A 130 11.40 -10.33 -9.18
C ARG A 130 12.62 -10.23 -10.07
N GLU A 131 13.08 -11.32 -10.65
CA GLU A 131 14.26 -11.30 -11.54
C GLU A 131 13.88 -10.82 -12.94
N SER A 132 12.75 -11.31 -13.48
CA SER A 132 12.30 -10.97 -14.84
C SER A 132 11.30 -9.79 -14.88
N GLY A 133 10.61 -9.49 -13.77
CA GLY A 133 9.49 -8.56 -13.73
C GLY A 133 8.20 -9.09 -14.37
N GLU A 134 8.17 -10.36 -14.79
CA GLU A 134 7.02 -10.96 -15.47
C GLU A 134 5.98 -11.49 -14.48
N VAL A 135 4.70 -11.48 -14.90
CA VAL A 135 3.62 -12.15 -14.19
C VAL A 135 3.76 -13.67 -14.41
N VAL A 136 3.95 -14.40 -13.31
CA VAL A 136 4.10 -15.88 -13.34
C VAL A 136 2.89 -16.62 -12.80
N TRP A 137 2.01 -15.93 -12.10
CA TRP A 137 0.73 -16.45 -11.62
C TRP A 137 -0.27 -15.31 -11.48
N GLU A 138 -1.54 -15.61 -11.71
CA GLU A 138 -2.64 -14.64 -11.60
C GLU A 138 -3.91 -15.31 -11.12
N PHE A 139 -4.81 -14.54 -10.52
CA PHE A 139 -6.13 -15.03 -10.08
C PHE A 139 -7.16 -13.93 -10.13
N ASN A 140 -8.35 -14.24 -10.63
CA ASN A 140 -9.52 -13.37 -10.57
C ASN A 140 -10.53 -13.94 -9.58
N ALA A 141 -11.00 -13.13 -8.63
CA ALA A 141 -11.96 -13.59 -7.63
C ALA A 141 -13.30 -14.07 -8.25
N ALA A 142 -13.67 -13.54 -9.40
CA ALA A 142 -14.87 -13.97 -10.12
C ALA A 142 -14.81 -15.42 -10.64
N ASP A 143 -13.62 -16.02 -10.69
CA ASP A 143 -13.45 -17.44 -11.05
C ASP A 143 -13.86 -18.37 -9.90
N ALA A 144 -13.89 -17.88 -8.65
CA ALA A 144 -14.21 -18.68 -7.47
C ALA A 144 -15.59 -18.38 -6.88
N ILE A 145 -16.08 -17.14 -6.97
CA ILE A 145 -17.33 -16.71 -6.35
C ILE A 145 -18.14 -15.79 -7.27
N ASP A 146 -19.47 -15.82 -7.11
CA ASP A 146 -20.38 -14.92 -7.83
C ASP A 146 -20.28 -13.48 -7.27
N LYS A 147 -20.26 -12.51 -8.18
CA LYS A 147 -20.17 -11.09 -7.83
C LYS A 147 -21.35 -10.61 -6.98
N GLU A 148 -22.52 -11.20 -7.14
CA GLU A 148 -23.74 -10.81 -6.43
C GLU A 148 -23.89 -11.50 -5.05
N ASP A 149 -23.07 -12.52 -4.76
CA ASP A 149 -23.15 -13.24 -3.49
C ASP A 149 -22.48 -12.48 -2.33
N GLY A 150 -23.08 -12.57 -1.14
CA GLY A 150 -22.50 -12.12 0.13
C GLY A 150 -22.22 -10.63 0.26
N GLN A 151 -22.87 -9.77 -0.51
CA GLN A 151 -22.59 -8.33 -0.53
C GLN A 151 -22.76 -7.65 0.83
N SER A 152 -21.79 -6.82 1.20
CA SER A 152 -21.79 -5.99 2.40
C SER A 152 -22.62 -4.71 2.20
N ALA A 153 -23.17 -4.18 3.29
CA ALA A 153 -23.76 -2.84 3.31
C ALA A 153 -22.69 -1.71 3.28
N SER A 154 -21.42 -2.07 3.41
CA SER A 154 -20.29 -1.14 3.35
C SER A 154 -19.83 -0.80 1.93
N ILE A 155 -20.48 -1.34 0.90
CA ILE A 155 -20.13 -1.06 -0.50
C ILE A 155 -20.19 0.45 -0.73
N ALA A 156 -19.05 1.03 -1.08
CA ALA A 156 -18.97 2.39 -1.53
C ALA A 156 -19.19 2.43 -3.06
N THR A 157 -20.04 3.33 -3.52
CA THR A 157 -20.12 3.69 -4.94
C THR A 157 -19.26 4.92 -5.14
N ASP A 158 -18.12 4.78 -5.75
CA ASP A 158 -17.18 5.88 -6.02
C ASP A 158 -17.60 6.79 -7.18
N GLY A 159 -18.68 6.40 -7.87
CA GLY A 159 -19.18 7.12 -9.04
C GLY A 159 -18.39 6.83 -10.32
N SER A 160 -17.50 5.84 -10.31
CA SER A 160 -16.85 5.33 -11.50
C SER A 160 -17.80 4.40 -12.28
N ASP A 161 -17.52 4.19 -13.57
CA ASP A 161 -18.22 3.19 -14.39
C ASP A 161 -17.71 1.75 -14.10
N GLU A 162 -16.66 1.61 -13.29
CA GLU A 162 -16.08 0.34 -12.88
C GLU A 162 -16.78 -0.20 -11.62
N ILE A 163 -16.91 -1.52 -11.55
CA ILE A 163 -17.64 -2.19 -10.47
C ILE A 163 -16.65 -2.72 -9.45
N ASP A 164 -16.60 -2.07 -8.30
CA ASP A 164 -15.87 -2.53 -7.11
C ASP A 164 -16.79 -3.44 -6.27
N TRP A 165 -16.83 -4.71 -6.63
CA TRP A 165 -17.72 -5.69 -6.00
C TRP A 165 -17.05 -6.51 -4.90
N PHE A 166 -15.71 -6.58 -4.91
CA PHE A 166 -14.91 -7.44 -4.04
C PHE A 166 -14.10 -6.63 -3.01
N HIS A 167 -13.38 -5.64 -3.49
CA HIS A 167 -12.51 -4.74 -2.72
C HIS A 167 -11.46 -5.51 -1.91
N ASN A 168 -10.52 -6.15 -2.63
CA ASN A 168 -9.41 -6.88 -2.02
C ASN A 168 -8.41 -5.92 -1.37
N ASN A 169 -8.60 -5.60 -0.10
CA ASN A 169 -7.77 -4.62 0.60
C ASN A 169 -6.60 -5.21 1.40
N SER A 170 -6.45 -6.52 1.39
CA SER A 170 -5.30 -7.20 2.00
C SER A 170 -5.20 -8.63 1.49
N LEU A 171 -3.98 -9.13 1.41
CA LEU A 171 -3.70 -10.50 1.02
C LEU A 171 -2.67 -11.13 1.96
N TRP A 172 -2.70 -12.47 2.04
CA TRP A 172 -1.74 -13.25 2.79
C TRP A 172 -1.50 -14.60 2.11
N TYR A 173 -0.25 -15.02 2.01
CA TYR A 173 0.10 -16.35 1.54
C TYR A 173 0.47 -17.27 2.73
N ASP A 174 -0.31 -18.31 2.93
CA ASP A 174 -0.02 -19.41 3.84
C ASP A 174 0.77 -20.49 3.08
N GLU A 175 2.09 -20.42 3.18
CA GLU A 175 3.00 -21.36 2.54
C GLU A 175 2.75 -22.81 2.98
N LYS A 176 2.41 -23.00 4.25
CA LYS A 176 2.24 -24.35 4.84
C LYS A 176 1.07 -25.11 4.20
N ASN A 177 0.00 -24.41 3.88
CA ASN A 177 -1.23 -25.01 3.35
C ASN A 177 -1.44 -24.67 1.85
N ASP A 178 -0.50 -23.96 1.22
CA ASP A 178 -0.58 -23.47 -0.17
C ASP A 178 -1.84 -22.64 -0.43
N LEU A 179 -2.17 -21.74 0.49
CA LEU A 179 -3.37 -20.91 0.41
C LEU A 179 -3.02 -19.42 0.19
N VAL A 180 -3.72 -18.80 -0.75
CA VAL A 180 -3.80 -17.35 -0.86
C VAL A 180 -5.10 -16.89 -0.20
N LEU A 181 -4.98 -16.06 0.83
CA LEU A 181 -6.08 -15.46 1.56
C LEU A 181 -6.30 -14.04 1.04
N LEU A 182 -7.54 -13.72 0.69
CA LEU A 182 -7.95 -12.44 0.15
C LEU A 182 -8.99 -11.79 1.08
N SER A 183 -8.74 -10.57 1.52
CA SER A 183 -9.69 -9.81 2.33
C SER A 183 -10.70 -9.10 1.42
N ALA A 184 -11.84 -9.71 1.21
CA ALA A 184 -12.94 -9.18 0.42
C ALA A 184 -13.80 -8.24 1.29
N ARG A 185 -13.42 -6.94 1.34
CA ARG A 185 -14.10 -5.94 2.18
C ARG A 185 -15.58 -5.82 1.84
N HIS A 186 -15.95 -5.81 0.57
CA HIS A 186 -17.34 -5.69 0.12
C HIS A 186 -18.15 -7.00 0.23
N LYS A 187 -17.53 -8.03 0.78
CA LYS A 187 -18.17 -9.30 1.16
C LYS A 187 -18.21 -9.54 2.67
N ASP A 188 -17.55 -8.69 3.48
CA ASP A 188 -17.29 -8.93 4.90
C ASP A 188 -16.73 -10.34 5.12
N ALA A 189 -15.74 -10.72 4.32
CA ALA A 189 -15.22 -12.08 4.30
C ALA A 189 -13.75 -12.16 3.91
N ILE A 190 -13.08 -13.22 4.36
CA ILE A 190 -11.80 -13.67 3.83
C ILE A 190 -12.07 -14.86 2.93
N ILE A 191 -11.56 -14.82 1.70
CA ILE A 191 -11.66 -15.89 0.72
C ILE A 191 -10.29 -16.57 0.63
N ALA A 192 -10.22 -17.86 0.92
CA ALA A 192 -9.01 -18.65 0.74
C ALA A 192 -9.10 -19.53 -0.49
N ILE A 193 -8.07 -19.47 -1.32
CA ILE A 193 -7.92 -20.30 -2.51
C ILE A 193 -6.62 -21.08 -2.47
N HIS A 194 -6.60 -22.27 -3.04
CA HIS A 194 -5.37 -23.01 -3.27
C HIS A 194 -4.56 -22.32 -4.38
N LYS A 195 -3.30 -21.93 -4.09
CA LYS A 195 -2.44 -21.25 -5.06
C LYS A 195 -2.16 -22.15 -6.27
N SER A 196 -1.98 -23.44 -6.06
CA SER A 196 -1.60 -24.41 -7.09
C SER A 196 -2.64 -24.64 -8.18
N ASP A 197 -3.95 -24.69 -7.82
CA ASP A 197 -5.03 -24.99 -8.77
C ASP A 197 -6.15 -23.94 -8.83
N LYS A 198 -6.00 -22.86 -8.05
CA LYS A 198 -6.95 -21.73 -7.95
C LYS A 198 -8.35 -22.11 -7.46
N SER A 199 -8.50 -23.29 -6.85
CA SER A 199 -9.78 -23.73 -6.31
C SER A 199 -10.09 -23.08 -4.95
N LEU A 200 -11.39 -22.83 -4.68
CA LEU A 200 -11.85 -22.33 -3.39
C LEU A 200 -11.57 -23.34 -2.28
N ALA A 201 -10.85 -22.91 -1.24
CA ALA A 201 -10.58 -23.72 -0.05
C ALA A 201 -11.64 -23.50 1.02
N TRP A 202 -11.86 -22.27 1.44
CA TRP A 202 -12.86 -21.89 2.46
C TRP A 202 -13.17 -20.39 2.43
N ILE A 203 -14.26 -20.01 3.11
CA ILE A 203 -14.69 -18.62 3.31
C ILE A 203 -14.87 -18.37 4.81
N LEU A 204 -14.18 -17.36 5.34
CA LEU A 204 -14.34 -16.89 6.71
C LEU A 204 -15.19 -15.61 6.68
N GLY A 205 -16.45 -15.71 7.04
CA GLY A 205 -17.42 -14.62 7.06
C GLY A 205 -18.83 -15.16 7.31
N ASP A 206 -19.76 -14.26 7.61
CA ASP A 206 -21.17 -14.64 7.81
C ASP A 206 -21.73 -15.30 6.54
N PRO A 207 -22.19 -16.56 6.62
CA PRO A 207 -22.78 -17.26 5.49
C PRO A 207 -24.14 -16.71 5.03
N ALA A 208 -24.71 -15.71 5.71
CA ALA A 208 -25.92 -15.06 5.28
C ALA A 208 -25.74 -14.41 3.90
N ASN A 209 -26.77 -14.48 3.05
CA ASN A 209 -26.81 -13.92 1.69
C ASN A 209 -25.84 -14.55 0.68
N TRP A 210 -25.18 -15.64 1.05
CA TRP A 210 -24.40 -16.44 0.12
C TRP A 210 -25.27 -17.58 -0.45
N ASN A 211 -25.67 -17.47 -1.72
CA ASN A 211 -26.63 -18.37 -2.37
C ASN A 211 -26.00 -19.25 -3.45
N GLY A 212 -24.91 -18.79 -4.08
CA GLY A 212 -24.19 -19.53 -5.13
C GLY A 212 -23.06 -20.42 -4.62
N VAL A 213 -22.62 -20.24 -3.38
CA VAL A 213 -21.52 -21.02 -2.77
C VAL A 213 -22.06 -22.08 -1.81
N ASP A 214 -21.55 -23.32 -1.92
CA ASP A 214 -21.90 -24.41 -1.01
C ASP A 214 -21.50 -24.06 0.45
N LYS A 215 -22.43 -24.27 1.38
CA LYS A 215 -22.22 -23.98 2.82
C LYS A 215 -21.08 -24.77 3.46
N LYS A 216 -20.61 -25.85 2.83
CA LYS A 216 -19.43 -26.61 3.30
C LYS A 216 -18.13 -25.79 3.32
N TYR A 217 -18.08 -24.67 2.57
CA TYR A 217 -16.91 -23.80 2.55
C TYR A 217 -16.90 -22.76 3.66
N PHE A 218 -17.98 -22.67 4.47
CA PHE A 218 -18.08 -21.72 5.57
C PHE A 218 -17.84 -22.39 6.91
N PHE A 219 -17.24 -21.63 7.83
CA PHE A 219 -17.04 -22.05 9.19
C PHE A 219 -18.32 -21.89 10.03
N THR A 220 -18.48 -22.79 10.98
CA THR A 220 -19.54 -22.73 12.00
C THR A 220 -18.98 -22.11 13.27
N PRO A 221 -19.51 -20.97 13.75
CA PRO A 221 -19.09 -20.36 14.99
C PRO A 221 -19.23 -21.28 16.21
N THR A 222 -18.24 -21.21 17.10
CA THR A 222 -18.22 -21.84 18.41
C THR A 222 -17.92 -20.79 19.48
N GLY A 223 -18.34 -21.05 20.73
CA GLY A 223 -18.26 -20.09 21.83
C GLY A 223 -19.46 -19.15 21.91
N ASP A 224 -19.64 -18.53 23.09
CA ASP A 224 -20.84 -17.72 23.42
C ASP A 224 -20.70 -16.25 22.99
N ASP A 225 -19.49 -15.76 22.82
CA ASP A 225 -19.17 -14.35 22.54
C ASP A 225 -18.66 -14.12 21.11
N PHE A 226 -19.03 -14.98 20.16
CA PHE A 226 -18.58 -14.89 18.78
C PHE A 226 -19.32 -13.78 18.01
N GLU A 227 -18.55 -12.93 17.32
CA GLU A 227 -19.05 -11.93 16.37
C GLU A 227 -18.28 -12.03 15.06
N TRP A 228 -18.99 -11.93 13.91
CA TRP A 228 -18.38 -11.78 12.60
C TRP A 228 -17.73 -10.40 12.42
N GLN A 229 -16.71 -10.32 11.57
CA GLN A 229 -16.10 -9.06 11.11
C GLN A 229 -16.95 -8.42 10.02
N TYR A 230 -16.79 -7.10 9.88
CA TYR A 230 -17.43 -6.30 8.83
C TYR A 230 -16.46 -5.28 8.25
N ALA A 231 -16.35 -5.25 6.91
CA ALA A 231 -15.50 -4.33 6.15
C ALA A 231 -14.02 -4.35 6.61
N GLN A 232 -13.52 -5.51 7.00
CA GLN A 232 -12.21 -5.73 7.59
C GLN A 232 -11.06 -5.26 6.69
N HIS A 233 -9.91 -4.93 7.33
CA HIS A 233 -8.65 -4.61 6.69
C HIS A 233 -7.50 -5.43 7.31
N GLN A 234 -6.42 -5.54 6.56
CA GLN A 234 -5.13 -6.14 6.95
C GLN A 234 -5.29 -7.49 7.67
N ILE A 235 -5.52 -8.53 6.85
CA ILE A 235 -5.45 -9.90 7.34
C ILE A 235 -4.00 -10.32 7.52
N THR A 236 -3.73 -11.02 8.63
CA THR A 236 -2.43 -11.66 8.90
C THR A 236 -2.68 -13.01 9.56
N MET A 237 -1.69 -13.88 9.50
CA MET A 237 -1.74 -15.17 10.19
C MET A 237 -0.69 -15.20 11.28
N LEU A 238 -1.08 -15.62 12.48
CA LEU A 238 -0.19 -15.84 13.60
C LEU A 238 0.58 -17.16 13.45
N ASP A 239 1.66 -17.33 14.21
CA ASP A 239 2.53 -18.52 14.14
C ASP A 239 1.77 -19.84 14.41
N ASN A 240 0.71 -19.80 15.19
CA ASN A 240 -0.15 -20.95 15.47
C ASN A 240 -1.22 -21.22 14.40
N GLY A 241 -1.31 -20.38 13.36
CA GLY A 241 -2.29 -20.48 12.28
C GLY A 241 -3.61 -19.73 12.53
N ASP A 242 -3.75 -19.02 13.65
CA ASP A 242 -4.90 -18.15 13.90
C ASP A 242 -4.89 -16.97 12.93
N ILE A 243 -6.08 -16.51 12.51
CA ILE A 243 -6.25 -15.42 11.59
C ILE A 243 -6.59 -14.15 12.35
N MET A 244 -5.80 -13.12 12.13
CA MET A 244 -5.94 -11.81 12.76
C MET A 244 -6.29 -10.76 11.71
N MET A 245 -7.13 -9.78 12.08
CA MET A 245 -7.50 -8.66 11.22
C MET A 245 -7.98 -7.46 12.03
N PHE A 246 -7.99 -6.30 11.37
CA PHE A 246 -8.72 -5.13 11.86
C PHE A 246 -10.16 -5.18 11.33
N ASP A 247 -11.12 -5.42 12.22
CA ASP A 247 -12.56 -5.36 11.94
C ASP A 247 -13.01 -3.90 12.05
N ASN A 248 -13.22 -3.25 10.91
CA ASN A 248 -13.67 -1.86 10.89
C ASN A 248 -15.07 -1.69 11.48
N GLY A 249 -15.89 -2.72 11.44
CA GLY A 249 -17.25 -2.69 11.98
C GLY A 249 -18.20 -1.80 11.19
N THR A 250 -17.91 -1.53 9.91
CA THR A 250 -18.71 -0.64 9.07
C THR A 250 -20.06 -1.25 8.78
N ALA A 251 -21.11 -0.50 9.07
CA ALA A 251 -22.52 -0.91 8.91
C ALA A 251 -22.96 -2.11 9.75
N LYS A 252 -22.13 -3.12 9.93
CA LYS A 252 -22.37 -4.38 10.67
C LYS A 252 -23.57 -5.20 10.20
N VAL A 253 -23.93 -5.06 8.93
CA VAL A 253 -25.02 -5.80 8.28
C VAL A 253 -24.69 -6.08 6.82
N LYS A 254 -25.34 -7.08 6.24
CA LYS A 254 -25.28 -7.33 4.80
C LYS A 254 -26.14 -6.31 4.04
N LEU A 255 -25.86 -6.14 2.74
CA LEU A 255 -26.55 -5.17 1.88
C LEU A 255 -28.07 -5.34 1.89
N SER A 256 -28.56 -6.57 1.94
CA SER A 256 -30.02 -6.87 1.99
C SER A 256 -30.69 -6.38 3.28
N ASP A 257 -29.93 -6.05 4.32
CA ASP A 257 -30.42 -5.59 5.63
C ASP A 257 -29.93 -4.17 5.97
N ASN A 258 -29.60 -3.39 4.96
CA ASN A 258 -28.97 -2.07 5.12
C ASN A 258 -29.79 -1.07 5.97
N ASP A 259 -31.12 -1.27 6.06
CA ASP A 259 -31.98 -0.44 6.91
C ASP A 259 -31.72 -0.63 8.43
N ASN A 260 -31.05 -1.71 8.81
CA ASN A 260 -30.70 -2.04 10.18
C ASN A 260 -29.21 -1.78 10.52
N ARG A 261 -28.55 -0.89 9.79
CA ARG A 261 -27.17 -0.51 10.05
C ARG A 261 -26.95 -0.03 11.47
N VAL A 262 -25.85 -0.48 12.08
CA VAL A 262 -25.40 0.03 13.36
C VAL A 262 -24.86 1.45 13.19
N SER A 263 -25.25 2.36 14.06
CA SER A 263 -24.87 3.78 14.01
C SER A 263 -24.86 4.42 15.40
N GLY A 264 -24.34 5.62 15.51
CA GLY A 264 -24.33 6.38 16.77
C GLY A 264 -23.33 5.80 17.79
N ASP A 265 -23.78 5.68 19.04
CA ASP A 265 -22.93 5.26 20.15
C ASP A 265 -22.63 3.74 20.18
N ASP A 266 -23.32 2.95 19.36
CA ASP A 266 -23.16 1.50 19.29
C ASP A 266 -22.11 1.05 18.27
N ILE A 267 -21.48 1.97 17.54
CA ILE A 267 -20.42 1.64 16.59
C ILE A 267 -19.07 1.44 17.28
N TYR A 268 -18.30 0.53 16.76
CA TYR A 268 -16.91 0.30 17.17
C TYR A 268 -16.13 -0.41 16.07
N SER A 269 -14.81 -0.23 16.09
CA SER A 269 -13.84 -1.07 15.40
C SER A 269 -13.09 -1.91 16.42
N ARG A 270 -12.42 -2.97 15.95
CA ARG A 270 -11.62 -3.83 16.81
C ARG A 270 -10.52 -4.56 16.06
N ALA A 271 -9.42 -4.85 16.70
CA ALA A 271 -8.55 -5.94 16.33
C ALA A 271 -9.18 -7.25 16.82
N VAL A 272 -9.29 -8.25 15.96
CA VAL A 272 -9.88 -9.54 16.28
C VAL A 272 -8.99 -10.68 15.82
N VAL A 273 -8.94 -11.76 16.60
CA VAL A 273 -8.25 -13.00 16.26
C VAL A 273 -9.24 -14.16 16.29
N TYR A 274 -9.26 -14.90 15.20
CA TYR A 274 -10.07 -16.11 15.06
C TYR A 274 -9.18 -17.36 14.97
N HIS A 275 -9.50 -18.36 15.77
CA HIS A 275 -9.00 -19.72 15.62
C HIS A 275 -9.91 -20.48 14.66
N ILE A 276 -9.34 -21.06 13.60
CA ILE A 276 -10.10 -21.88 12.64
C ILE A 276 -9.66 -23.33 12.71
N ASN A 277 -10.62 -24.23 12.60
CA ASN A 277 -10.39 -25.66 12.41
C ASN A 277 -10.95 -26.06 11.04
N THR A 278 -10.07 -26.30 10.08
CA THR A 278 -10.44 -26.66 8.71
C THR A 278 -10.91 -28.11 8.56
N ASP A 279 -10.60 -29.00 9.51
CA ASP A 279 -11.07 -30.39 9.50
C ASP A 279 -12.56 -30.48 9.85
N ASP A 280 -12.98 -29.69 10.85
CA ASP A 280 -14.35 -29.66 11.35
C ASP A 280 -15.16 -28.46 10.83
N MET A 281 -14.52 -27.54 10.10
CA MET A 281 -15.09 -26.27 9.62
C MET A 281 -15.73 -25.47 10.76
N THR A 282 -14.98 -25.26 11.84
CA THR A 282 -15.39 -24.47 13.01
C THR A 282 -14.48 -23.26 13.20
N ILE A 283 -15.03 -22.20 13.81
CA ILE A 283 -14.34 -20.96 14.10
C ILE A 283 -14.65 -20.48 15.51
N GLU A 284 -13.64 -20.00 16.22
CA GLU A 284 -13.75 -19.44 17.56
C GLU A 284 -13.09 -18.07 17.61
N GLN A 285 -13.75 -17.08 18.22
CA GLN A 285 -13.13 -15.79 18.52
C GLN A 285 -12.28 -15.94 19.79
N VAL A 286 -10.95 -15.81 19.64
CA VAL A 286 -10.00 -16.06 20.73
C VAL A 286 -9.39 -14.80 21.32
N PHE A 287 -9.62 -13.65 20.68
CA PHE A 287 -9.16 -12.34 21.16
C PHE A 287 -9.94 -11.21 20.47
N GLU A 288 -10.15 -10.12 21.20
CA GLU A 288 -10.53 -8.83 20.65
C GLU A 288 -9.96 -7.68 21.50
N TYR A 289 -9.73 -6.51 20.84
CA TYR A 289 -9.35 -5.27 21.48
C TYR A 289 -9.90 -4.08 20.67
N GLY A 290 -10.39 -3.04 21.33
CA GLY A 290 -10.89 -1.81 20.72
C GLY A 290 -12.40 -1.64 20.83
N LYS A 291 -13.17 -2.71 20.99
CA LYS A 291 -14.63 -2.65 21.20
C LYS A 291 -15.01 -1.80 22.41
N GLU A 292 -14.26 -1.90 23.49
CA GLU A 292 -14.44 -1.16 24.75
C GLU A 292 -14.16 0.35 24.59
N ARG A 293 -13.44 0.76 23.54
CA ARG A 293 -13.17 2.17 23.21
C ARG A 293 -14.33 2.83 22.45
N GLY A 294 -15.20 2.00 21.86
CA GLY A 294 -16.41 2.45 21.19
C GLY A 294 -16.18 3.46 20.07
N PRO A 295 -17.08 4.47 19.93
CA PRO A 295 -17.02 5.42 18.82
C PRO A 295 -15.74 6.28 18.77
N GLU A 296 -15.07 6.50 19.89
CA GLU A 296 -13.83 7.29 19.94
C GLU A 296 -12.73 6.69 19.09
N TRP A 297 -12.68 5.37 18.99
CA TRP A 297 -11.65 4.61 18.29
C TRP A 297 -12.15 4.00 16.97
N TYR A 298 -13.39 4.29 16.59
CA TYR A 298 -13.99 3.76 15.38
C TYR A 298 -13.36 4.30 14.11
N SER A 299 -12.92 3.39 13.25
CA SER A 299 -12.31 3.68 11.95
C SER A 299 -12.99 2.83 10.89
N ASP A 300 -13.88 3.39 10.09
CA ASP A 300 -14.74 2.64 9.17
C ASP A 300 -14.09 2.29 7.81
N TRP A 301 -12.87 2.74 7.57
CA TRP A 301 -12.02 2.32 6.45
C TRP A 301 -10.55 2.36 6.83
N ILE A 302 -9.65 1.88 5.96
CA ILE A 302 -8.21 1.75 6.21
C ILE A 302 -7.93 1.03 7.53
N SER A 303 -6.76 1.24 8.16
CA SER A 303 -6.41 0.62 9.43
C SER A 303 -5.77 -0.76 9.30
N GLY A 304 -5.29 -1.28 10.40
CA GLY A 304 -4.68 -2.60 10.40
C GLY A 304 -4.16 -3.05 11.74
N VAL A 305 -3.75 -4.31 11.80
CA VAL A 305 -3.14 -4.92 12.97
C VAL A 305 -2.03 -5.89 12.56
N ILE A 306 -0.92 -5.83 13.26
CA ILE A 306 0.19 -6.78 13.12
C ILE A 306 0.58 -7.34 14.48
N SER A 307 1.09 -8.56 14.49
CA SER A 307 1.75 -9.13 15.67
C SER A 307 3.22 -8.75 15.69
N LEU A 308 3.72 -8.39 16.87
CA LEU A 308 5.14 -8.04 17.07
C LEU A 308 6.01 -9.26 17.41
N ASP A 309 5.40 -10.39 17.81
CA ASP A 309 6.09 -11.60 18.27
C ASP A 309 5.52 -12.91 17.67
N GLY A 310 4.66 -12.82 16.65
CA GLY A 310 3.97 -13.96 16.06
C GLY A 310 2.75 -14.45 16.85
N THR A 311 2.42 -13.81 17.98
CA THR A 311 1.30 -14.19 18.85
C THR A 311 0.26 -13.07 18.94
N LYS A 312 -0.91 -13.35 19.56
CA LYS A 312 -1.94 -12.35 19.88
C LYS A 312 -1.62 -11.50 21.11
N ASP A 313 -0.52 -11.82 21.82
CA ASP A 313 -0.20 -11.19 23.10
C ASP A 313 0.61 -9.88 22.95
N GLN A 314 1.21 -9.66 21.78
CA GLN A 314 1.94 -8.43 21.44
C GLN A 314 1.47 -7.89 20.10
N LEU A 315 0.56 -6.94 20.13
CA LEU A 315 -0.08 -6.39 18.94
C LEU A 315 0.30 -4.92 18.73
N TRP A 316 0.40 -4.55 17.46
CA TRP A 316 0.54 -3.19 16.97
C TRP A 316 -0.66 -2.87 16.09
N ILE A 317 -1.49 -1.92 16.52
CA ILE A 317 -2.80 -1.68 15.92
C ILE A 317 -2.86 -0.24 15.43
N THR A 318 -3.33 -0.02 14.23
CA THR A 318 -3.59 1.28 13.63
C THR A 318 -5.08 1.45 13.42
N ALA A 319 -5.73 2.35 14.13
CA ALA A 319 -7.08 2.85 13.83
C ALA A 319 -6.93 4.19 13.10
N GLY A 320 -6.86 4.13 11.77
CA GLY A 320 -6.26 5.18 10.94
C GLY A 320 -7.21 6.28 10.47
N ALA A 321 -8.52 6.11 10.64
CA ALA A 321 -9.53 7.00 10.05
C ALA A 321 -10.65 7.38 11.01
N ASN A 322 -10.31 8.22 11.98
CA ASN A 322 -11.30 8.77 12.92
C ASN A 322 -11.58 10.24 12.55
N LEU A 323 -12.84 10.60 12.35
CA LEU A 323 -13.24 11.96 11.99
C LEU A 323 -14.06 12.63 13.08
N TYR A 324 -13.77 13.92 13.31
CA TYR A 324 -14.43 14.75 14.31
C TYR A 324 -14.79 16.11 13.70
N ASP A 325 -15.86 16.73 14.20
CA ASP A 325 -16.19 18.12 13.88
C ASP A 325 -15.34 19.12 14.70
N GLU A 326 -15.52 20.42 14.46
CA GLU A 326 -14.80 21.48 15.17
C GLU A 326 -15.15 21.55 16.67
N GLU A 327 -16.31 21.05 17.08
CA GLU A 327 -16.72 20.92 18.48
C GLU A 327 -16.18 19.64 19.16
N ASN A 328 -15.36 18.87 18.43
CA ASN A 328 -14.80 17.60 18.89
C ASN A 328 -15.86 16.50 19.10
N ASN A 329 -16.98 16.59 18.43
CA ASN A 329 -17.90 15.47 18.34
C ASN A 329 -17.48 14.55 17.20
N ARG A 330 -17.65 13.25 17.40
CA ARG A 330 -17.42 12.31 16.34
C ARG A 330 -18.32 12.60 15.14
N TYR A 331 -17.72 12.62 13.97
CA TYR A 331 -18.43 12.81 12.70
C TYR A 331 -18.79 11.44 12.12
N ASP A 332 -20.08 11.13 12.05
CA ASP A 332 -20.59 9.91 11.42
C ASP A 332 -20.66 10.13 9.90
N HIS A 333 -19.88 9.37 9.14
CA HIS A 333 -19.61 9.70 7.76
C HIS A 333 -19.48 8.48 6.87
N TYR A 334 -19.54 8.76 5.56
CA TYR A 334 -19.08 7.85 4.50
C TYR A 334 -17.65 8.22 4.05
N PRO A 335 -16.92 7.30 3.41
CA PRO A 335 -15.58 7.56 2.89
C PRO A 335 -15.45 8.83 2.02
N THR A 336 -16.51 9.23 1.34
CA THR A 336 -16.55 10.46 0.52
C THR A 336 -16.37 11.75 1.31
N ASP A 337 -16.64 11.72 2.62
CA ASP A 337 -16.53 12.90 3.48
C ASP A 337 -15.10 13.16 4.00
N MET A 338 -14.17 12.21 3.82
CA MET A 338 -12.80 12.33 4.32
C MET A 338 -12.05 13.56 3.79
N MET A 339 -12.40 14.04 2.59
CA MET A 339 -11.84 15.26 1.99
C MET A 339 -12.54 16.53 2.41
N LYS A 340 -13.60 16.45 3.23
CA LYS A 340 -14.37 17.59 3.67
C LYS A 340 -13.52 18.51 4.54
N GLN A 341 -13.57 19.81 4.23
CA GLN A 341 -12.90 20.83 5.04
C GLN A 341 -13.61 21.01 6.39
N GLY A 342 -12.86 21.41 7.41
CA GLY A 342 -13.38 21.65 8.76
C GLY A 342 -13.52 20.39 9.61
N LEU A 343 -13.10 19.22 9.12
CA LEU A 343 -13.05 18.02 9.94
C LEU A 343 -11.65 17.80 10.52
N ILE A 344 -11.60 17.49 11.81
CA ILE A 344 -10.39 17.01 12.48
C ILE A 344 -10.25 15.52 12.17
N LYS A 345 -9.08 15.14 11.67
CA LYS A 345 -8.72 13.78 11.30
C LYS A 345 -7.77 13.23 12.35
N ARG A 346 -8.06 12.02 12.85
CA ARG A 346 -7.25 11.37 13.86
C ARG A 346 -6.85 9.97 13.45
N THR A 347 -5.68 9.59 13.90
CA THR A 347 -5.17 8.22 13.86
C THR A 347 -4.73 7.85 15.27
N HIS A 348 -5.20 6.71 15.76
CA HIS A 348 -4.67 6.04 16.94
C HIS A 348 -3.76 4.90 16.49
N ILE A 349 -2.56 4.83 17.05
CA ILE A 349 -1.63 3.72 16.85
C ILE A 349 -1.30 3.17 18.23
N ASP A 350 -1.77 1.95 18.49
CA ASP A 350 -1.75 1.33 19.82
C ASP A 350 -0.79 0.13 19.82
N GLN A 351 0.11 0.07 20.80
CA GLN A 351 0.74 -1.18 21.21
C GLN A 351 -0.09 -1.81 22.33
N VAL A 352 -0.55 -3.02 22.10
CA VAL A 352 -1.33 -3.79 23.07
C VAL A 352 -0.52 -4.99 23.52
N SER A 353 -0.27 -5.07 24.83
CA SER A 353 0.45 -6.18 25.46
C SER A 353 -0.50 -6.96 26.37
N ASN A 354 -0.66 -8.25 26.10
CA ASN A 354 -1.57 -9.13 26.85
C ASN A 354 -2.99 -8.55 27.03
N GLY A 355 -3.55 -7.95 25.95
CA GLY A 355 -4.87 -7.35 25.93
C GLY A 355 -4.96 -5.98 26.63
N THR A 356 -3.84 -5.39 27.04
CA THR A 356 -3.79 -4.08 27.71
C THR A 356 -2.99 -3.08 26.90
N LEU A 357 -3.49 -1.83 26.80
CA LEU A 357 -2.78 -0.75 26.13
C LEU A 357 -1.47 -0.44 26.85
N ALA A 358 -0.34 -0.66 26.18
CA ALA A 358 1.01 -0.36 26.68
C ALA A 358 1.54 0.97 26.18
N TYR A 359 1.25 1.32 24.93
CA TYR A 359 1.72 2.56 24.30
C TYR A 359 0.72 3.03 23.26
N GLU A 360 0.50 4.32 23.16
CA GLU A 360 -0.36 4.94 22.17
C GLU A 360 0.32 6.14 21.50
N ILE A 361 0.16 6.25 20.19
CA ILE A 361 0.42 7.46 19.41
C ILE A 361 -0.91 7.99 18.92
N LEU A 362 -1.19 9.26 19.19
CA LEU A 362 -2.31 10.00 18.64
C LEU A 362 -1.80 11.03 17.62
N ILE A 363 -2.18 10.86 16.36
CA ILE A 363 -1.93 11.85 15.31
C ILE A 363 -3.23 12.60 15.07
N SER A 364 -3.22 13.93 15.10
CA SER A 364 -4.44 14.74 14.96
C SER A 364 -4.17 16.01 14.15
N GLY A 365 -5.01 16.28 13.14
CA GLY A 365 -4.88 17.46 12.30
C GLY A 365 -6.10 17.65 11.39
N ASP A 366 -6.09 18.72 10.61
CA ASP A 366 -7.15 19.08 9.67
C ASP A 366 -6.85 18.62 8.23
N THR A 367 -5.66 18.05 8.00
CA THR A 367 -5.20 17.61 6.69
C THR A 367 -5.38 16.09 6.50
N TYR A 368 -5.45 15.66 5.26
CA TYR A 368 -5.49 14.25 4.88
C TYR A 368 -4.23 13.48 5.33
N ALA A 369 -3.11 14.20 5.55
CA ALA A 369 -1.86 13.62 6.03
C ALA A 369 -1.95 13.08 7.48
N SER A 370 -2.96 13.50 8.26
CA SER A 370 -3.19 12.98 9.61
C SER A 370 -3.92 11.64 9.65
N LEU A 371 -4.42 11.15 8.50
CA LEU A 371 -4.96 9.79 8.35
C LEU A 371 -3.83 8.82 7.99
N THR A 372 -3.89 7.63 8.56
CA THR A 372 -2.87 6.60 8.39
C THR A 372 -3.47 5.33 7.82
N TYR A 373 -3.01 4.92 6.65
CA TYR A 373 -3.47 3.67 6.04
C TYR A 373 -3.04 2.47 6.89
N ARG A 374 -1.74 2.36 7.20
CA ARG A 374 -1.12 1.35 8.07
C ARG A 374 0.08 1.92 8.79
N SER A 375 0.47 1.30 9.88
CA SER A 375 1.75 1.55 10.53
C SER A 375 2.45 0.25 10.90
N LEU A 376 3.76 0.31 10.99
CA LEU A 376 4.63 -0.85 11.21
C LEU A 376 5.68 -0.50 12.25
N ARG A 377 6.15 -1.53 12.96
CA ARG A 377 7.34 -1.44 13.81
C ARG A 377 8.50 -2.10 13.08
N LEU A 378 9.48 -1.32 12.66
CA LEU A 378 10.64 -1.82 11.93
C LEU A 378 11.92 -1.27 12.55
N PRO A 379 12.99 -2.07 12.60
CA PRO A 379 14.32 -1.58 12.96
C PRO A 379 14.85 -0.67 11.85
N LEU A 380 15.68 0.31 12.21
CA LEU A 380 16.43 1.09 11.21
C LEU A 380 17.44 0.24 10.45
N TYR A 381 17.89 -0.85 11.07
CA TYR A 381 18.87 -1.75 10.51
C TYR A 381 18.36 -3.18 10.56
N THR A 382 18.74 -4.00 9.59
CA THR A 382 18.42 -5.42 9.59
C THR A 382 18.98 -6.15 10.80
N GLU A 383 18.34 -7.23 11.19
CA GLU A 383 18.82 -8.11 12.26
C GLU A 383 20.28 -8.54 11.98
N GLY A 384 21.13 -8.42 13.00
CA GLY A 384 22.55 -8.72 12.88
C GLY A 384 23.42 -7.64 12.23
N ALA A 385 22.84 -6.50 11.81
CA ALA A 385 23.62 -5.35 11.38
C ALA A 385 24.42 -4.81 12.57
N THR A 386 25.73 -4.70 12.41
CA THR A 386 26.60 -4.02 13.39
C THR A 386 26.99 -2.66 12.86
N LEU A 387 26.67 -1.62 13.62
CA LEU A 387 27.09 -0.27 13.30
C LEU A 387 28.47 -0.02 13.91
N ASP A 388 29.52 -0.08 13.09
CA ASP A 388 30.85 0.39 13.49
C ASP A 388 31.04 1.82 12.95
N VAL A 389 30.79 2.80 13.80
CA VAL A 389 30.92 4.22 13.46
C VAL A 389 32.36 4.64 13.13
N ASN A 390 33.34 3.80 13.41
CA ASN A 390 34.75 4.04 13.12
C ASN A 390 35.22 3.29 11.85
N ALA A 391 34.44 2.35 11.37
CA ALA A 391 34.73 1.67 10.10
C ALA A 391 34.43 2.61 8.94
N LYS A 392 35.38 2.74 8.03
CA LYS A 392 35.11 3.37 6.73
C LYS A 392 34.31 2.39 5.89
N GLY A 393 33.00 2.62 5.82
CA GLY A 393 32.12 1.86 4.94
C GLY A 393 32.43 2.03 3.46
N GLU A 394 31.91 1.17 2.64
CA GLU A 394 31.87 1.37 1.19
C GLU A 394 30.89 2.49 0.87
N LEU A 395 31.29 3.45 0.04
CA LEU A 395 30.39 4.48 -0.46
C LEU A 395 29.43 3.83 -1.46
N LEU A 396 28.17 3.68 -1.06
CA LEU A 396 27.13 3.11 -1.91
C LEU A 396 26.56 4.11 -2.93
N GLY A 397 26.69 5.40 -2.63
CA GLY A 397 26.25 6.50 -3.46
C GLY A 397 26.29 7.83 -2.72
N THR A 398 26.00 8.89 -3.40
CA THR A 398 25.89 10.23 -2.83
C THR A 398 24.43 10.68 -2.93
N LEU A 399 23.87 11.20 -1.81
CA LEU A 399 22.50 11.75 -1.84
C LEU A 399 22.41 12.87 -2.87
N GLY A 400 21.38 12.80 -3.73
CA GLY A 400 21.15 13.74 -4.80
C GLY A 400 21.95 13.49 -6.09
N GLU A 401 22.77 12.44 -6.13
CA GLU A 401 23.37 11.99 -7.40
C GLU A 401 22.48 10.90 -8.02
N THR A 402 22.02 11.17 -9.22
CA THR A 402 21.46 10.14 -10.10
C THR A 402 22.64 9.47 -10.80
N ALA A 403 22.73 8.15 -10.75
CA ALA A 403 23.79 7.45 -11.47
C ALA A 403 23.74 7.81 -12.96
N THR A 404 24.87 8.26 -13.50
CA THR A 404 24.96 8.48 -14.95
C THR A 404 24.95 7.15 -15.65
N ALA A 405 24.06 7.01 -16.64
CA ALA A 405 24.08 5.84 -17.52
C ALA A 405 25.26 5.95 -18.51
N ASP A 406 25.77 4.82 -18.95
CA ASP A 406 26.70 4.73 -20.07
C ASP A 406 25.91 4.98 -21.36
N TYR A 407 25.74 6.27 -21.71
CA TYR A 407 25.02 6.66 -22.90
C TYR A 407 26.03 6.93 -24.04
N THR A 408 25.90 6.18 -25.12
CA THR A 408 26.83 6.24 -26.25
C THR A 408 26.17 6.51 -27.60
N ALA A 409 24.84 6.67 -27.63
CA ALA A 409 24.16 6.94 -28.93
C ALA A 409 24.48 8.35 -29.46
N PRO A 410 24.61 8.52 -30.79
CA PRO A 410 24.88 9.84 -31.38
C PRO A 410 23.65 10.76 -31.19
N LEU A 411 23.93 12.01 -30.85
CA LEU A 411 22.91 13.05 -30.71
C LEU A 411 22.58 13.76 -32.05
N ASP A 412 23.41 13.59 -33.04
CA ASP A 412 23.30 14.28 -34.34
C ASP A 412 22.01 13.90 -35.12
N ASP A 413 21.41 12.75 -34.80
CA ASP A 413 20.20 12.24 -35.42
C ASP A 413 18.95 12.39 -34.51
N ALA A 414 19.00 13.29 -33.50
CA ALA A 414 17.88 13.49 -32.60
C ALA A 414 16.61 13.93 -33.36
N ALA A 415 15.51 13.29 -33.11
CA ALA A 415 14.20 13.60 -33.69
C ALA A 415 13.46 14.65 -32.87
N ALA A 416 12.49 15.33 -33.46
CA ALA A 416 11.52 16.10 -32.67
C ALA A 416 10.67 15.20 -31.86
N LEU A 417 10.18 15.67 -30.70
CA LEU A 417 9.23 14.93 -29.89
C LEU A 417 7.99 14.56 -30.71
N PRO A 418 7.48 13.32 -30.60
CA PRO A 418 6.27 12.89 -31.28
C PRO A 418 5.06 13.77 -30.93
N ASP A 419 4.10 13.86 -31.84
CA ASP A 419 2.85 14.57 -31.60
C ASP A 419 2.11 13.95 -30.37
N GLY A 420 1.68 14.82 -29.46
CA GLY A 420 1.00 14.41 -28.22
C GLY A 420 1.92 14.07 -27.05
N TRP A 421 3.23 14.12 -27.24
CA TRP A 421 4.18 14.04 -26.15
C TRP A 421 4.42 15.42 -25.53
N GLU A 422 4.42 15.46 -24.19
CA GLU A 422 4.64 16.67 -23.42
C GLU A 422 5.90 16.50 -22.56
N PHE A 423 6.87 17.40 -22.76
CA PHE A 423 8.02 17.51 -21.87
C PHE A 423 7.83 18.68 -20.91
N THR A 424 8.05 18.47 -19.64
CA THR A 424 8.02 19.51 -18.61
C THR A 424 9.31 19.51 -17.80
N LEU A 425 9.74 20.72 -17.43
CA LEU A 425 10.89 20.96 -16.58
C LEU A 425 10.44 21.86 -15.42
N ASP A 426 10.66 21.40 -14.20
CA ASP A 426 10.37 22.14 -12.98
C ASP A 426 11.60 22.05 -12.06
N ASP A 427 12.34 23.14 -11.98
CA ASP A 427 13.68 23.20 -11.38
C ASP A 427 14.59 22.09 -11.98
N ALA A 428 15.03 21.13 -11.18
CA ALA A 428 15.83 19.98 -11.64
C ALA A 428 15.01 18.71 -11.86
N LYS A 429 13.68 18.80 -11.85
CA LYS A 429 12.78 17.71 -12.16
C LYS A 429 12.37 17.70 -13.62
N PHE A 430 12.59 16.60 -14.28
CA PHE A 430 12.26 16.36 -15.68
C PHE A 430 11.08 15.38 -15.76
N SER A 431 10.13 15.65 -16.65
CA SER A 431 9.01 14.77 -16.90
C SER A 431 8.66 14.76 -18.38
N LEU A 432 8.54 13.57 -18.95
CA LEU A 432 8.06 13.33 -20.30
C LEU A 432 6.80 12.48 -20.23
N LYS A 433 5.71 12.98 -20.81
CA LYS A 433 4.45 12.24 -20.97
C LYS A 433 4.22 11.96 -22.44
N GLY A 434 3.92 10.71 -22.79
CA GLY A 434 3.69 10.33 -24.16
C GLY A 434 2.82 9.08 -24.28
N ALA A 435 2.31 8.86 -25.49
CA ALA A 435 1.68 7.60 -25.84
C ALA A 435 2.76 6.59 -26.23
N TYR A 436 2.79 5.47 -25.56
CA TYR A 436 3.70 4.35 -25.84
C TYR A 436 2.88 3.07 -25.93
N THR A 437 3.05 2.33 -27.00
CA THR A 437 2.34 1.06 -27.20
C THR A 437 3.26 -0.07 -26.75
N THR A 438 2.86 -0.77 -25.69
CA THR A 438 3.52 -1.98 -25.23
C THR A 438 2.52 -3.11 -25.13
N ASP A 439 2.93 -4.30 -25.55
CA ASP A 439 2.12 -5.53 -25.46
C ASP A 439 2.11 -6.10 -24.04
N LYS A 440 2.97 -5.57 -23.16
CA LYS A 440 3.09 -5.99 -21.75
C LYS A 440 3.25 -4.75 -20.87
N ALA A 441 2.58 -4.74 -19.74
CA ALA A 441 2.73 -3.66 -18.77
C ALA A 441 4.12 -3.64 -18.11
N SER A 442 4.80 -4.80 -18.06
CA SER A 442 6.19 -4.96 -17.61
C SER A 442 7.22 -4.65 -18.69
N ASP A 443 6.84 -4.61 -19.98
CA ASP A 443 7.68 -4.15 -21.08
C ASP A 443 7.73 -2.63 -21.16
N ALA A 444 7.50 -2.01 -20.05
CA ALA A 444 7.78 -0.62 -19.88
C ALA A 444 9.15 -0.33 -20.52
N LEU A 445 9.28 0.79 -21.16
CA LEU A 445 10.43 1.28 -21.92
C LEU A 445 11.75 0.66 -21.44
N GLU A 446 12.44 -0.06 -22.30
CA GLU A 446 13.71 -0.73 -21.92
C GLU A 446 14.72 0.26 -21.37
N ASP A 447 14.68 1.52 -21.89
CA ASP A 447 15.48 2.60 -21.35
C ASP A 447 14.82 3.96 -21.58
N ALA A 448 14.87 4.81 -20.55
CA ALA A 448 14.52 6.22 -20.65
C ALA A 448 15.55 7.05 -19.90
N TYR A 449 16.13 8.01 -20.61
CA TYR A 449 17.16 8.90 -20.08
C TYR A 449 16.86 10.34 -20.40
N VAL A 450 17.22 11.25 -19.48
CA VAL A 450 17.49 12.63 -19.81
C VAL A 450 18.97 12.78 -20.10
N ILE A 451 19.30 13.45 -21.20
CA ILE A 451 20.68 13.69 -21.64
C ILE A 451 20.92 15.18 -21.59
N LEU A 452 21.92 15.59 -20.84
CA LEU A 452 22.33 16.98 -20.72
C LEU A 452 23.62 17.20 -21.51
N VAL A 453 23.63 18.20 -22.37
CA VAL A 453 24.75 18.55 -23.26
C VAL A 453 25.19 20.00 -23.06
N SER A 454 26.49 20.18 -22.77
CA SER A 454 27.09 21.53 -22.70
C SER A 454 28.47 21.51 -23.36
N GLY A 455 28.57 22.06 -24.55
CA GLY A 455 29.79 22.00 -25.38
C GLY A 455 30.14 20.55 -25.72
N ASP A 456 31.33 20.11 -25.33
CA ASP A 456 31.80 18.74 -25.57
C ASP A 456 31.43 17.76 -24.43
N GLU A 457 30.72 18.23 -23.39
CA GLU A 457 30.29 17.41 -22.26
C GLU A 457 28.88 16.88 -22.48
N THR A 458 28.69 15.56 -22.22
CA THR A 458 27.41 14.88 -22.25
C THR A 458 27.24 14.07 -20.98
N LYS A 459 26.10 14.23 -20.33
CA LYS A 459 25.72 13.45 -19.14
C LYS A 459 24.32 12.89 -19.31
N ALA A 460 24.12 11.62 -19.02
CA ALA A 460 22.84 10.95 -19.11
C ALA A 460 22.39 10.43 -17.74
N TYR A 461 21.15 10.63 -17.44
CA TYR A 461 20.53 10.24 -16.17
C TYR A 461 19.30 9.41 -16.47
N ALA A 462 19.20 8.23 -15.83
CA ALA A 462 18.04 7.38 -15.99
C ALA A 462 16.77 8.08 -15.47
N LEU A 463 15.70 7.96 -16.23
CA LEU A 463 14.38 8.41 -15.83
C LEU A 463 13.58 7.19 -15.36
N THR A 464 12.80 7.39 -14.33
CA THR A 464 11.86 6.39 -13.87
C THR A 464 10.57 6.47 -14.65
N GLN A 465 10.07 5.33 -15.09
CA GLN A 465 8.85 5.27 -15.88
C GLN A 465 7.64 4.90 -15.05
N TYR A 466 6.51 5.33 -15.59
CA TYR A 466 5.21 5.10 -14.97
C TYR A 466 4.13 5.00 -16.04
N GLY A 467 3.22 4.05 -15.86
CA GLY A 467 1.95 4.10 -16.56
C GLY A 467 1.19 5.38 -16.19
N THR A 468 0.49 5.97 -17.14
CA THR A 468 -0.32 7.16 -16.85
C THR A 468 -1.67 6.76 -16.31
N ALA A 469 -2.22 7.62 -15.43
CA ALA A 469 -3.62 7.56 -15.07
C ALA A 469 -4.52 7.78 -16.31
N GLY A 470 -5.55 6.99 -16.45
CA GLY A 470 -6.56 7.08 -17.50
C GLY A 470 -6.83 5.75 -18.20
N ASP A 471 -7.89 5.72 -18.99
CA ASP A 471 -8.42 4.54 -19.70
C ASP A 471 -7.50 4.00 -20.81
N ASP A 472 -6.28 4.52 -20.91
CA ASP A 472 -5.35 4.18 -21.98
C ASP A 472 -4.04 3.67 -21.40
N ALA A 473 -3.94 2.35 -21.26
CA ALA A 473 -2.74 1.64 -20.79
C ALA A 473 -1.50 1.87 -21.70
N THR A 474 -1.68 2.58 -22.83
CA THR A 474 -0.59 2.90 -23.75
C THR A 474 0.13 4.22 -23.40
N LYS A 475 -0.37 4.98 -22.43
CA LYS A 475 0.27 6.24 -22.03
C LYS A 475 1.30 6.00 -20.95
N VAL A 476 2.49 6.53 -21.14
CA VAL A 476 3.61 6.41 -20.20
C VAL A 476 4.09 7.81 -19.81
N THR A 477 4.36 7.98 -18.52
CA THR A 477 5.12 9.13 -18.03
C THR A 477 6.47 8.64 -17.56
N VAL A 478 7.53 9.27 -18.02
CA VAL A 478 8.87 9.10 -17.45
C VAL A 478 9.27 10.38 -16.75
N SER A 479 9.83 10.27 -15.56
CA SER A 479 10.28 11.43 -14.81
C SER A 479 11.52 11.12 -13.98
N GLY A 480 12.26 12.15 -13.61
CA GLY A 480 13.41 12.02 -12.76
C GLY A 480 13.89 13.37 -12.23
N TRP A 481 14.70 13.30 -11.20
CA TRP A 481 15.42 14.42 -10.64
C TRP A 481 16.87 14.34 -11.05
N VAL A 482 17.43 15.43 -11.48
CA VAL A 482 18.86 15.52 -11.76
C VAL A 482 19.50 16.39 -10.68
N SER A 483 20.50 15.83 -9.99
CA SER A 483 21.28 16.61 -9.04
C SER A 483 22.07 17.72 -9.79
N PRO A 484 22.05 18.95 -9.29
CA PRO A 484 22.86 20.02 -9.87
C PRO A 484 24.38 19.83 -9.63
N VAL A 485 24.77 18.93 -8.76
CA VAL A 485 26.18 18.69 -8.38
C VAL A 485 27.03 18.34 -9.61
N GLY A 486 28.05 19.16 -9.86
CA GLY A 486 28.93 19.01 -11.03
C GLY A 486 28.34 19.50 -12.36
N LEU A 487 27.19 20.15 -12.32
CA LEU A 487 26.55 20.80 -13.48
C LEU A 487 26.61 22.33 -13.39
N GLU A 488 27.02 22.89 -12.26
CA GLU A 488 26.96 24.29 -11.93
C GLU A 488 27.75 25.17 -12.86
N GLY A 489 27.26 26.38 -13.09
CA GLY A 489 27.91 27.41 -13.89
C GLY A 489 27.86 27.19 -15.39
N LYS A 490 27.04 26.27 -15.86
CA LYS A 490 26.86 25.95 -17.28
C LYS A 490 25.39 26.01 -17.69
N THR A 491 25.17 26.20 -18.98
CA THR A 491 23.86 25.96 -19.61
C THR A 491 23.91 24.62 -20.32
N TRP A 492 22.91 23.79 -20.06
CA TRP A 492 22.80 22.46 -20.60
C TRP A 492 21.58 22.35 -21.52
N ASP A 493 21.79 21.94 -22.76
CA ASP A 493 20.72 21.58 -23.68
C ASP A 493 20.19 20.18 -23.29
N ILE A 494 18.87 20.00 -23.38
CA ILE A 494 18.20 18.81 -22.87
C ILE A 494 17.70 17.95 -24.02
N TYR A 495 18.17 16.70 -24.03
CA TYR A 495 17.68 15.64 -24.91
C TYR A 495 17.06 14.54 -24.08
N LEU A 496 16.24 13.71 -24.73
CA LEU A 496 15.60 12.54 -24.14
C LEU A 496 15.93 11.32 -24.97
N SER A 497 16.26 10.22 -24.33
CA SER A 497 16.32 8.91 -24.96
C SER A 497 15.18 8.05 -24.44
N VAL A 498 14.45 7.43 -25.35
CA VAL A 498 13.36 6.53 -25.03
C VAL A 498 13.44 5.36 -26.00
N ASP A 499 13.61 4.14 -25.50
CA ASP A 499 13.79 2.93 -26.29
C ASP A 499 14.88 3.07 -27.37
N GLY A 500 16.02 3.66 -27.00
CA GLY A 500 17.12 3.88 -27.91
C GLY A 500 16.91 4.97 -28.97
N GLN A 501 15.74 5.63 -29.02
CA GLN A 501 15.48 6.78 -29.89
C GLN A 501 15.72 8.07 -29.13
N VAL A 502 16.55 8.97 -29.72
CA VAL A 502 16.85 10.29 -29.15
C VAL A 502 15.91 11.34 -29.67
N TYR A 503 15.46 12.20 -28.77
CA TYR A 503 14.57 13.34 -29.07
C TYR A 503 15.15 14.65 -28.51
N GLU A 504 14.97 15.73 -29.26
CA GLU A 504 15.22 17.08 -28.77
C GLU A 504 14.05 17.55 -27.91
N SER A 505 14.30 17.94 -26.66
CA SER A 505 13.24 18.51 -25.79
C SER A 505 12.85 19.94 -26.17
N GLY A 506 13.72 20.67 -26.89
CA GLY A 506 13.57 22.08 -27.16
C GLY A 506 13.84 22.99 -25.94
N HIS A 507 14.35 22.44 -24.86
CA HIS A 507 14.63 23.14 -23.61
C HIS A 507 16.11 23.09 -23.24
N SER A 508 16.52 24.09 -22.47
CA SER A 508 17.83 24.12 -21.81
C SER A 508 17.66 24.58 -20.36
N ILE A 509 18.62 24.20 -19.51
CA ILE A 509 18.65 24.58 -18.10
C ILE A 509 20.01 25.20 -17.76
N ALA A 510 20.01 26.32 -17.03
CA ALA A 510 21.19 26.91 -16.43
C ALA A 510 21.30 26.51 -14.97
N LEU A 511 22.37 25.83 -14.61
CA LEU A 511 22.61 25.31 -13.26
C LEU A 511 23.88 25.92 -12.65
#